data_032c83bb6e26e88a7b1a6b8367e0fb33
#
_entry.id   032c83bb6e26e88a7b1a6b8367e0fb33
#
_cell.length_a   1.000
_cell.length_b   1.000
_cell.length_c   1.000
_cell.angle_alpha   90.00
_cell.angle_beta   90.00
_cell.angle_gamma   90.00
#
_symmetry.space_group_name_H-M   'P 1'
#
loop_
_entity.id
_entity.type
_entity.pdbx_description
1 polymer ?
#
loop_
_entity_poly.entity_id
_entity_poly.type
_entity_poly.pdbx_seq_one_letter_code
_entity_poly.pdbx_strand_id
1 'polypeptide(L)'
;MIRSQGVNGSAIGADVPFPMVATRDVAREAADRLIARDVSGHQVALLLGPADVTMKEATSAIGARLGLPGLPYVEFPPDGVKAALIGAGMSEEAAGLIVDLQLATNDGRYYEGVRRTPGSTTPTRLEEFLSDALPAP
;
A
#
# COMPACT_ATOMS: atom_id res chain seq x y z
N MET A 1 -5.43 13.55 5.89
CA MET A 1 -6.72 12.90 6.16
C MET A 1 -6.79 12.36 7.59
N ILE A 2 -5.99 11.41 8.02
CA ILE A 2 -6.13 10.79 9.36
C ILE A 2 -6.09 11.83 10.49
N ARG A 3 -5.07 12.70 10.52
CA ARG A 3 -4.92 13.72 11.58
C ARG A 3 -5.87 14.92 11.45
N SER A 4 -6.35 15.24 10.27
CA SER A 4 -7.18 16.43 10.03
C SER A 4 -8.67 16.12 9.97
N GLN A 5 -9.06 14.94 9.53
CA GLN A 5 -10.44 14.53 9.32
C GLN A 5 -10.87 13.32 10.15
N GLY A 6 -9.92 12.66 10.83
CA GLY A 6 -10.21 11.48 11.64
C GLY A 6 -10.67 10.26 10.84
N VAL A 7 -10.32 10.19 9.55
CA VAL A 7 -10.66 9.06 8.68
C VAL A 7 -9.45 8.66 7.83
N ASN A 8 -9.35 7.39 7.50
CA ASN A 8 -8.54 6.87 6.42
C ASN A 8 -9.46 6.42 5.29
N GLY A 9 -9.09 6.62 4.03
CA GLY A 9 -9.98 6.21 2.94
C GLY A 9 -9.36 6.34 1.56
N SER A 10 -9.91 5.58 0.63
CA SER A 10 -9.56 5.56 -0.80
C SER A 10 -10.71 4.95 -1.60
N ALA A 11 -10.53 4.72 -2.90
CA ALA A 11 -11.48 3.96 -3.70
C ALA A 11 -11.22 2.44 -3.67
N ILE A 12 -10.29 1.96 -2.84
CA ILE A 12 -10.10 0.52 -2.63
C ILE A 12 -11.17 0.03 -1.66
N GLY A 13 -11.79 -1.13 -1.94
CA GLY A 13 -12.77 -1.75 -1.05
C GLY A 13 -12.16 -2.11 0.30
N ALA A 14 -12.92 -1.88 1.38
CA ALA A 14 -12.45 -2.05 2.76
C ALA A 14 -11.92 -3.46 3.05
N ASP A 15 -12.58 -4.47 2.50
CA ASP A 15 -12.32 -5.89 2.74
C ASP A 15 -11.58 -6.58 1.57
N VAL A 16 -11.08 -5.82 0.57
CA VAL A 16 -10.27 -6.35 -0.53
C VAL A 16 -8.85 -6.66 -0.01
N PRO A 17 -8.43 -7.93 -0.02
CA PRO A 17 -7.08 -8.29 0.42
C PRO A 17 -6.07 -8.06 -0.70
N PHE A 18 -4.91 -7.50 -0.38
CA PHE A 18 -3.79 -7.35 -1.32
C PHE A 18 -2.43 -7.37 -0.60
N PRO A 19 -1.34 -7.76 -1.29
CA PRO A 19 -0.04 -7.96 -0.68
C PRO A 19 0.68 -6.63 -0.46
N MET A 20 0.45 -5.98 0.68
CA MET A 20 1.21 -4.78 1.08
C MET A 20 2.65 -5.17 1.37
N VAL A 21 3.61 -4.42 0.82
CA VAL A 21 5.04 -4.61 1.04
C VAL A 21 5.63 -3.39 1.75
N ALA A 22 6.50 -3.63 2.73
CA ALA A 22 7.22 -2.56 3.41
C ALA A 22 8.27 -1.93 2.47
N THR A 23 8.27 -0.61 2.33
CA THR A 23 9.21 0.11 1.46
C THR A 23 10.67 -0.15 1.83
N ARG A 24 11.00 -0.39 3.10
CA ARG A 24 12.34 -0.76 3.55
C ARG A 24 12.80 -2.11 3.00
N ASP A 25 11.90 -3.06 2.80
CA ASP A 25 12.24 -4.36 2.21
C ASP A 25 12.51 -4.22 0.71
N VAL A 26 11.74 -3.37 0.02
CA VAL A 26 12.01 -3.01 -1.38
C VAL A 26 13.39 -2.35 -1.50
N ALA A 27 13.70 -1.40 -0.62
CA ALA A 27 14.98 -0.71 -0.60
C ALA A 27 16.16 -1.67 -0.32
N ARG A 28 15.99 -2.62 0.59
CA ARG A 28 16.99 -3.65 0.90
C ARG A 28 17.28 -4.52 -0.32
N GLU A 29 16.26 -5.08 -0.95
CA GLU A 29 16.41 -5.90 -2.15
C GLU A 29 17.12 -5.14 -3.27
N ALA A 30 16.74 -3.87 -3.50
CA ALA A 30 17.39 -3.02 -4.49
C ALA A 30 18.88 -2.80 -4.16
N ALA A 31 19.20 -2.51 -2.90
CA ALA A 31 20.57 -2.29 -2.43
C ALA A 31 21.42 -3.57 -2.58
N ASP A 32 20.89 -4.72 -2.19
CA ASP A 32 21.59 -6.00 -2.27
C ASP A 32 21.95 -6.34 -3.72
N ARG A 33 21.03 -6.13 -4.66
CA ARG A 33 21.29 -6.32 -6.11
C ARG A 33 22.33 -5.36 -6.65
N LEU A 34 22.29 -4.10 -6.26
CA LEU A 34 23.28 -3.11 -6.68
C LEU A 34 24.68 -3.42 -6.14
N ILE A 35 24.77 -3.91 -4.91
CA ILE A 35 26.06 -4.33 -4.27
C ILE A 35 26.61 -5.59 -4.94
N ALA A 36 25.76 -6.57 -5.18
CA ALA A 36 26.14 -7.83 -5.82
C ALA A 36 26.64 -7.65 -7.25
N ARG A 37 26.16 -6.61 -7.95
CA ARG A 37 26.48 -6.30 -9.36
C ARG A 37 26.20 -7.47 -10.30
N ASP A 38 25.22 -8.32 -9.96
CA ASP A 38 24.85 -9.52 -10.71
C ASP A 38 23.71 -9.26 -11.72
N VAL A 39 23.34 -8.01 -11.90
CA VAL A 39 22.29 -7.59 -12.83
C VAL A 39 22.83 -7.56 -14.26
N SER A 40 22.27 -8.42 -15.11
CA SER A 40 22.50 -8.40 -16.55
C SER A 40 21.15 -8.39 -17.29
N GLY A 41 21.05 -7.55 -18.31
CA GLY A 41 19.81 -7.40 -19.08
C GLY A 41 18.66 -6.80 -18.27
N HIS A 42 17.42 -7.11 -18.65
CA HIS A 42 16.21 -6.69 -17.98
C HIS A 42 15.75 -7.77 -17.00
N GLN A 43 15.63 -7.43 -15.72
CA GLN A 43 15.16 -8.32 -14.66
C GLN A 43 14.01 -7.69 -13.90
N VAL A 44 13.02 -8.51 -13.52
CA VAL A 44 11.90 -8.09 -12.67
C VAL A 44 11.95 -8.91 -11.39
N ALA A 45 12.06 -8.22 -10.26
CA ALA A 45 11.93 -8.81 -8.94
C ALA A 45 10.54 -8.54 -8.39
N LEU A 46 9.74 -9.59 -8.20
CA LEU A 46 8.44 -9.48 -7.55
C LEU A 46 8.63 -9.51 -6.03
N LEU A 47 8.12 -8.51 -5.34
CA LEU A 47 8.19 -8.42 -3.87
C LEU A 47 6.77 -8.26 -3.31
N LEU A 48 6.41 -9.15 -2.40
CA LEU A 48 5.11 -9.19 -1.74
C LEU A 48 5.33 -9.20 -0.24
N GLY A 49 4.44 -8.57 0.52
CA GLY A 49 4.46 -8.68 1.97
C GLY A 49 4.21 -10.11 2.46
N PRO A 50 4.44 -10.38 3.75
CA PRO A 50 4.33 -11.74 4.31
C PRO A 50 2.90 -12.29 4.31
N ALA A 51 1.89 -11.39 4.25
CA ALA A 51 0.47 -11.73 4.19
C ALA A 51 -0.28 -10.70 3.34
N ASP A 52 -1.45 -11.09 2.85
CA ASP A 52 -2.40 -10.12 2.30
C ASP A 52 -3.07 -9.38 3.46
N VAL A 53 -3.29 -8.10 3.26
CA VAL A 53 -3.86 -7.19 4.26
C VAL A 53 -4.95 -6.37 3.59
N THR A 54 -6.07 -6.20 4.26
CA THR A 54 -7.17 -5.33 3.80
C THR A 54 -6.95 -3.89 4.24
N MET A 55 -7.58 -2.93 3.57
CA MET A 55 -7.54 -1.53 3.98
C MET A 55 -8.14 -1.32 5.38
N LYS A 56 -9.14 -2.10 5.75
CA LYS A 56 -9.76 -2.09 7.09
C LYS A 56 -8.78 -2.54 8.18
N GLU A 57 -8.06 -3.65 7.96
CA GLU A 57 -7.02 -4.12 8.88
C GLU A 57 -5.87 -3.11 8.99
N ALA A 58 -5.39 -2.60 7.85
CA ALA A 58 -4.34 -1.59 7.84
C ALA A 58 -4.76 -0.32 8.60
N THR A 59 -6.00 0.15 8.41
CA THR A 59 -6.52 1.32 9.11
C THR A 59 -6.64 1.08 10.62
N SER A 60 -7.10 -0.12 11.02
CA SER A 60 -7.15 -0.51 12.44
C SER A 60 -5.76 -0.52 13.08
N ALA A 61 -4.77 -1.09 12.40
CA ALA A 61 -3.38 -1.11 12.88
C ALA A 61 -2.79 0.30 12.99
N ILE A 62 -3.03 1.17 12.01
CA ILE A 62 -2.64 2.59 12.06
C ILE A 62 -3.31 3.31 13.22
N GLY A 63 -4.62 3.11 13.40
CA GLY A 63 -5.38 3.70 14.50
C GLY A 63 -4.84 3.28 15.86
N ALA A 64 -4.59 1.99 16.06
CA ALA A 64 -3.97 1.48 17.29
C ALA A 64 -2.60 2.12 17.56
N ARG A 65 -1.76 2.26 16.52
CA ARG A 65 -0.43 2.85 16.63
C ARG A 65 -0.44 4.34 16.95
N LEU A 66 -1.47 5.07 16.52
CA LEU A 66 -1.62 6.50 16.73
C LEU A 66 -2.46 6.87 17.99
N GLY A 67 -2.90 5.89 18.77
CA GLY A 67 -3.80 6.13 19.91
C GLY A 67 -5.21 6.58 19.48
N LEU A 68 -5.65 6.20 18.28
CA LEU A 68 -6.96 6.49 17.71
C LEU A 68 -7.78 5.20 17.54
N PRO A 69 -8.18 4.54 18.65
CA PRO A 69 -8.97 3.31 18.56
C PRO A 69 -10.30 3.62 17.86
N GLY A 70 -10.67 2.79 16.90
CA GLY A 70 -11.90 2.99 16.11
C GLY A 70 -11.73 3.95 14.94
N LEU A 71 -10.49 4.28 14.51
CA LEU A 71 -10.25 5.01 13.27
C LEU A 71 -11.02 4.34 12.12
N PRO A 72 -11.99 5.02 11.46
CA PRO A 72 -12.76 4.42 10.40
C PRO A 72 -11.97 4.39 9.08
N TYR A 73 -12.15 3.32 8.32
CA TYR A 73 -11.86 3.32 6.90
C TYR A 73 -13.12 3.67 6.10
N VAL A 74 -13.00 4.55 5.13
CA VAL A 74 -14.10 5.00 4.28
C VAL A 74 -13.77 4.73 2.81
N GLU A 75 -14.65 4.00 2.15
CA GLU A 75 -14.59 3.84 0.70
C GLU A 75 -15.17 5.09 0.05
N PHE A 76 -14.35 5.83 -0.67
CA PHE A 76 -14.79 7.01 -1.40
C PHE A 76 -15.15 6.64 -2.84
N PRO A 77 -16.17 7.30 -3.42
CA PRO A 77 -16.44 7.19 -4.84
C PRO A 77 -15.19 7.55 -5.68
N PRO A 78 -14.89 6.81 -6.76
CA PRO A 78 -13.71 7.05 -7.61
C PRO A 78 -13.57 8.50 -8.08
N ASP A 79 -14.67 9.11 -8.52
CA ASP A 79 -14.68 10.51 -8.97
C ASP A 79 -14.32 11.49 -7.84
N GLY A 80 -14.77 11.20 -6.62
CA GLY A 80 -14.42 11.99 -5.42
C GLY A 80 -12.94 11.90 -5.09
N VAL A 81 -12.34 10.70 -5.21
CA VAL A 81 -10.89 10.51 -5.03
C VAL A 81 -10.11 11.27 -6.11
N LYS A 82 -10.51 11.15 -7.38
CA LYS A 82 -9.90 11.88 -8.50
C LYS A 82 -9.92 13.39 -8.26
N ALA A 83 -11.08 13.94 -7.90
CA ALA A 83 -11.24 15.36 -7.63
C ALA A 83 -10.36 15.83 -6.45
N ALA A 84 -10.27 15.03 -5.38
CA ALA A 84 -9.43 15.35 -4.23
C ALA A 84 -7.93 15.37 -4.59
N LEU A 85 -7.46 14.43 -5.42
CA LEU A 85 -6.08 14.37 -5.90
C LEU A 85 -5.74 15.58 -6.77
N ILE A 86 -6.63 15.97 -7.68
CA ILE A 86 -6.48 17.18 -8.50
C ILE A 86 -6.44 18.43 -7.61
N GLY A 87 -7.34 18.52 -6.63
CA GLY A 87 -7.37 19.61 -5.65
C GLY A 87 -6.09 19.70 -4.80
N ALA A 88 -5.38 18.59 -4.62
CA ALA A 88 -4.08 18.52 -3.96
C ALA A 88 -2.90 18.87 -4.89
N GLY A 89 -3.14 19.26 -6.15
CA GLY A 89 -2.13 19.69 -7.10
C GLY A 89 -1.63 18.62 -8.07
N MET A 90 -2.29 17.47 -8.12
CA MET A 90 -1.96 16.42 -9.08
C MET A 90 -2.58 16.74 -10.45
N SER A 91 -1.89 16.35 -11.54
CA SER A 91 -2.49 16.46 -12.88
C SER A 91 -3.70 15.53 -13.01
N GLU A 92 -4.65 15.88 -13.87
CA GLU A 92 -5.84 15.07 -14.11
C GLU A 92 -5.49 13.65 -14.59
N GLU A 93 -4.49 13.54 -15.44
CA GLU A 93 -3.99 12.27 -15.97
C GLU A 93 -3.42 11.39 -14.83
N ALA A 94 -2.53 11.93 -13.99
CA ALA A 94 -1.95 11.19 -12.87
C ALA A 94 -3.01 10.78 -11.84
N ALA A 95 -3.97 11.66 -11.54
CA ALA A 95 -5.07 11.35 -10.65
C ALA A 95 -5.95 10.22 -11.22
N GLY A 96 -6.20 10.23 -12.53
CA GLY A 96 -6.90 9.15 -13.24
C GLY A 96 -6.18 7.82 -13.09
N LEU A 97 -4.87 7.77 -13.38
CA LEU A 97 -4.06 6.54 -13.25
C LEU A 97 -4.05 5.97 -11.83
N ILE A 98 -4.03 6.83 -10.80
CA ILE A 98 -4.11 6.37 -9.41
C ILE A 98 -5.48 5.74 -9.10
N VAL A 99 -6.55 6.34 -9.58
CA VAL A 99 -7.90 5.78 -9.41
C VAL A 99 -8.04 4.46 -10.16
N ASP A 100 -7.56 4.38 -11.40
CA ASP A 100 -7.58 3.15 -12.20
C ASP A 100 -6.80 2.02 -11.50
N LEU A 101 -5.66 2.33 -10.89
CA LEU A 101 -4.89 1.37 -10.08
C LEU A 101 -5.71 0.87 -8.89
N GLN A 102 -6.41 1.74 -8.18
CA GLN A 102 -7.27 1.36 -7.05
C GLN A 102 -8.41 0.45 -7.50
N LEU A 103 -9.05 0.76 -8.62
CA LEU A 103 -10.11 -0.07 -9.18
C LEU A 103 -9.59 -1.43 -9.67
N ALA A 104 -8.43 -1.45 -10.32
CA ALA A 104 -7.78 -2.70 -10.73
C ALA A 104 -7.35 -3.58 -9.53
N THR A 105 -7.10 -2.96 -8.37
CA THR A 105 -6.90 -3.68 -7.11
C THR A 105 -8.19 -4.33 -6.62
N ASN A 106 -9.33 -3.63 -6.71
CA ASN A 106 -10.63 -4.13 -6.27
C ASN A 106 -11.10 -5.37 -7.04
N ASP A 107 -10.88 -5.41 -8.34
CA ASP A 107 -11.29 -6.51 -9.20
C ASP A 107 -10.20 -7.58 -9.40
N GLY A 108 -9.06 -7.43 -8.74
CA GLY A 108 -7.94 -8.39 -8.76
C GLY A 108 -7.07 -8.33 -10.00
N ARG A 109 -7.38 -7.51 -11.01
CA ARG A 109 -6.60 -7.40 -12.26
C ARG A 109 -5.16 -6.98 -12.01
N TYR A 110 -4.92 -6.15 -10.99
CA TYR A 110 -3.58 -5.68 -10.66
C TYR A 110 -2.65 -6.81 -10.20
N TYR A 111 -3.21 -7.85 -9.57
CA TYR A 111 -2.46 -9.00 -9.04
C TYR A 111 -2.71 -10.28 -9.82
N GLU A 112 -3.28 -10.19 -11.02
CA GLU A 112 -3.55 -11.37 -11.85
C GLU A 112 -2.23 -12.12 -12.15
N GLY A 113 -2.22 -13.41 -11.88
CA GLY A 113 -1.03 -14.27 -12.06
C GLY A 113 0.06 -14.09 -11.00
N VAL A 114 -0.07 -13.13 -10.09
CA VAL A 114 0.90 -12.92 -9.00
C VAL A 114 0.70 -13.98 -7.92
N ARG A 115 1.79 -14.68 -7.57
CA ARG A 115 1.79 -15.71 -6.53
C ARG A 115 2.90 -15.43 -5.52
N ARG A 116 2.55 -15.57 -4.23
CA ARG A 116 3.53 -15.51 -3.15
C ARG A 116 4.36 -16.80 -3.15
N THR A 117 5.69 -16.63 -3.15
CA THR A 117 6.68 -17.69 -3.06
C THR A 117 7.71 -17.33 -1.99
N PRO A 118 8.53 -18.27 -1.51
CA PRO A 118 9.62 -17.92 -0.59
C PRO A 118 10.56 -16.84 -1.14
N GLY A 119 10.79 -16.81 -2.46
CA GLY A 119 11.68 -15.82 -3.10
C GLY A 119 11.03 -14.45 -3.35
N SER A 120 9.69 -14.35 -3.33
CA SER A 120 8.96 -13.09 -3.49
C SER A 120 8.40 -12.54 -2.18
N THR A 121 8.50 -13.30 -1.07
CA THR A 121 7.94 -12.92 0.22
C THR A 121 8.94 -12.12 1.04
N THR A 122 8.60 -10.89 1.39
CA THR A 122 9.41 -10.04 2.27
C THR A 122 9.04 -10.27 3.74
N PRO A 123 9.99 -10.05 4.69
CA PRO A 123 9.78 -10.44 6.08
C PRO A 123 8.94 -9.46 6.91
N THR A 124 8.90 -8.17 6.53
CA THR A 124 8.34 -7.12 7.39
C THR A 124 6.83 -7.17 7.45
N ARG A 125 6.28 -7.40 8.64
CA ARG A 125 4.84 -7.31 8.91
C ARG A 125 4.38 -5.86 9.03
N LEU A 126 3.08 -5.62 8.80
CA LEU A 126 2.50 -4.28 8.84
C LEU A 126 2.72 -3.61 10.21
N GLU A 127 2.46 -4.33 11.31
CA GLU A 127 2.58 -3.78 12.66
C GLU A 127 4.02 -3.39 13.00
N GLU A 128 4.99 -4.20 12.55
CA GLU A 128 6.41 -3.93 12.70
C GLU A 128 6.80 -2.67 11.92
N PHE A 129 6.36 -2.57 10.66
CA PHE A 129 6.60 -1.37 9.85
C PHE A 129 6.01 -0.11 10.49
N LEU A 130 4.77 -0.19 10.99
CA LEU A 130 4.12 0.94 11.65
C LEU A 130 4.80 1.34 12.95
N SER A 131 5.36 0.39 13.68
CA SER A 131 6.13 0.65 14.91
C SER A 131 7.35 1.52 14.65
N ASP A 132 8.02 1.31 13.51
CA ASP A 132 9.22 2.06 13.14
C ASP A 132 8.89 3.38 12.42
N ALA A 133 7.83 3.38 11.59
CA ALA A 133 7.49 4.51 10.74
C ALA A 133 6.66 5.60 11.45
N LEU A 134 5.94 5.25 12.52
CA LEU A 134 5.07 6.16 13.24
C LEU A 134 5.49 6.31 14.70
N PRO A 135 5.44 7.54 15.25
CA PRO A 135 5.70 7.77 16.68
C PRO A 135 4.70 6.97 17.53
N ALA A 136 5.12 6.63 18.76
CA ALA A 136 4.20 6.15 19.77
C ALA A 136 3.17 7.24 20.12
N PRO A 137 1.96 6.88 20.57
CA PRO A 137 0.98 7.83 21.03
C PRO A 137 1.47 8.62 22.24
#